data_5fd5e7e4e4e5bea19638b1d13d968582
#
_entry.id   5fd5e7e4e4e5bea19638b1d13d968582
#
_cell.length_a   1.000
_cell.length_b   1.000
_cell.length_c   1.000
_cell.angle_alpha   90.00
_cell.angle_beta   90.00
_cell.angle_gamma   90.00
#
_symmetry.space_group_name_H-M   'P 1'
#
loop_
_entity.id
_entity.type
_entity.pdbx_description
1 polymer ?
#
loop_
_entity_poly.entity_id
_entity_poly.type
_entity_poly.pdbx_seq_one_letter_code
_entity_poly.pdbx_strand_id
1 'polypeptide(L)'
;MLQTIQIIALIQGCFVLFVLFINRKEYKKTTFWLLFGCLISVLLYILGDDNRNLFVKNTDWFLFDNTLFVTFLFLFFKYYKSQKEKFIQFDYLFFLPNIFYLLLEILEIKLPQENLNIEILEVLLEVTFVVYLGFILHSVFTDKRRIWITYFVIPIVILLVFSCINDTLKIIGLPELRFVSNQNFNSYLLLIVAFLFYFIAFKLLSNGKDILPKNEISKYKNSNLNSKLIEQYKSDLIHAMEMDQLYLNGKLSLQDVSDKLNIPKQYISEVLNEHMN
;
A
#
# COMPACT_ATOMS: atom_id res chain seq x y z
N MET A 1 20.05 -9.11 -21.49
CA MET A 1 20.14 -8.40 -20.21
C MET A 1 18.74 -7.98 -19.70
N LEU A 2 17.92 -7.29 -20.48
CA LEU A 2 16.57 -6.87 -20.08
C LEU A 2 15.66 -8.05 -19.67
N GLN A 3 15.63 -9.12 -20.47
CA GLN A 3 14.89 -10.35 -20.17
C GLN A 3 15.26 -10.97 -18.82
N THR A 4 16.54 -10.99 -18.49
CA THR A 4 17.03 -11.52 -17.22
C THR A 4 16.50 -10.68 -16.05
N ILE A 5 16.50 -9.35 -16.19
CA ILE A 5 15.97 -8.42 -15.17
C ILE A 5 14.47 -8.61 -15.00
N GLN A 6 13.74 -8.76 -16.09
CA GLN A 6 12.29 -9.01 -16.08
C GLN A 6 11.94 -10.31 -15.36
N ILE A 7 12.64 -11.40 -15.66
CA ILE A 7 12.46 -12.71 -15.00
C ILE A 7 12.79 -12.59 -13.50
N ILE A 8 13.89 -11.92 -13.15
CA ILE A 8 14.26 -11.68 -11.75
C ILE A 8 13.17 -10.88 -11.02
N ALA A 9 12.67 -9.81 -11.63
CA ALA A 9 11.62 -8.99 -11.06
C ALA A 9 10.32 -9.79 -10.83
N LEU A 10 9.93 -10.64 -11.78
CA LEU A 10 8.75 -11.52 -11.66
C LEU A 10 8.92 -12.54 -10.52
N ILE A 11 10.07 -13.22 -10.45
CA ILE A 11 10.33 -14.21 -9.39
C ILE A 11 10.31 -13.53 -8.02
N GLN A 12 10.97 -12.37 -7.89
CA GLN A 12 10.98 -11.60 -6.64
C GLN A 12 9.59 -11.11 -6.26
N GLY A 13 8.83 -10.61 -7.24
CA GLY A 13 7.47 -10.14 -7.01
C GLY A 13 6.53 -11.27 -6.55
N CYS A 14 6.59 -12.44 -7.19
CA CYS A 14 5.84 -13.61 -6.77
C CYS A 14 6.22 -14.06 -5.36
N PHE A 15 7.52 -14.05 -5.03
CA PHE A 15 7.99 -14.37 -3.69
C PHE A 15 7.45 -13.39 -2.64
N VAL A 16 7.51 -12.08 -2.91
CA VAL A 16 6.97 -11.04 -2.02
C VAL A 16 5.47 -11.21 -1.79
N LEU A 17 4.71 -11.46 -2.86
CA LEU A 17 3.27 -11.71 -2.77
C LEU A 17 2.97 -12.97 -1.94
N PHE A 18 3.74 -14.03 -2.12
CA PHE A 18 3.58 -15.28 -1.37
C PHE A 18 3.84 -15.06 0.12
N VAL A 19 4.94 -14.38 0.49
CA VAL A 19 5.26 -14.07 1.89
C VAL A 19 4.20 -13.18 2.53
N LEU A 20 3.74 -12.14 1.82
CA LEU A 20 2.66 -11.29 2.28
C LEU A 20 1.37 -12.08 2.50
N PHE A 21 1.02 -12.96 1.58
CA PHE A 21 -0.21 -13.74 1.66
C PHE A 21 -0.22 -14.75 2.82
N ILE A 22 0.91 -15.37 3.12
CA ILE A 22 1.07 -16.26 4.30
C ILE A 22 0.80 -15.46 5.57
N ASN A 23 1.38 -14.27 5.68
CA ASN A 23 1.31 -13.40 6.86
C ASN A 23 0.05 -12.50 6.89
N ARG A 24 -0.90 -12.67 5.97
CA ARG A 24 -2.06 -11.77 5.79
C ARG A 24 -2.90 -11.56 7.05
N LYS A 25 -2.94 -12.55 7.95
CA LYS A 25 -3.72 -12.48 9.21
C LYS A 25 -3.12 -11.50 10.23
N GLU A 26 -1.84 -11.19 10.10
CA GLU A 26 -1.15 -10.25 10.99
C GLU A 26 -1.44 -8.79 10.66
N TYR A 27 -1.91 -8.50 9.45
CA TYR A 27 -2.06 -7.14 8.93
C TYR A 27 -3.52 -6.68 8.89
N LYS A 28 -3.73 -5.36 8.97
CA LYS A 28 -5.07 -4.77 8.76
C LYS A 28 -5.58 -5.10 7.36
N LYS A 29 -6.79 -5.66 7.29
CA LYS A 29 -7.35 -6.25 6.07
C LYS A 29 -7.35 -5.28 4.87
N THR A 30 -7.79 -4.04 5.07
CA THR A 30 -7.91 -3.06 3.98
C THR A 30 -6.55 -2.66 3.41
N THR A 31 -5.60 -2.29 4.27
CA THR A 31 -4.24 -1.91 3.84
C THR A 31 -3.49 -3.07 3.22
N PHE A 32 -3.70 -4.29 3.72
CA PHE A 32 -3.13 -5.50 3.12
C PHE A 32 -3.60 -5.69 1.67
N TRP A 33 -4.94 -5.68 1.43
CA TRP A 33 -5.47 -5.92 0.09
C TRP A 33 -5.13 -4.81 -0.90
N LEU A 34 -5.01 -3.56 -0.45
CA LEU A 34 -4.59 -2.45 -1.29
C LEU A 34 -3.12 -2.57 -1.70
N LEU A 35 -2.21 -2.90 -0.77
CA LEU A 35 -0.81 -3.15 -1.12
C LEU A 35 -0.68 -4.39 -2.02
N PHE A 36 -1.41 -5.46 -1.70
CA PHE A 36 -1.40 -6.69 -2.48
C PHE A 36 -1.90 -6.45 -3.91
N GLY A 37 -2.98 -5.68 -4.08
CA GLY A 37 -3.48 -5.25 -5.39
C GLY A 37 -2.48 -4.38 -6.15
N CYS A 38 -1.82 -3.45 -5.48
CA CYS A 38 -0.74 -2.65 -6.07
C CYS A 38 0.39 -3.52 -6.63
N LEU A 39 0.88 -4.48 -5.83
CA LEU A 39 1.97 -5.36 -6.24
C LEU A 39 1.55 -6.33 -7.37
N ILE A 40 0.32 -6.84 -7.34
CA ILE A 40 -0.22 -7.63 -8.47
C ILE A 40 -0.28 -6.79 -9.73
N SER A 41 -0.78 -5.55 -9.67
CA SER A 41 -0.87 -4.67 -10.83
C SER A 41 0.51 -4.42 -11.46
N VAL A 42 1.54 -4.21 -10.64
CA VAL A 42 2.92 -4.08 -11.12
C VAL A 42 3.42 -5.37 -11.78
N LEU A 43 3.12 -6.54 -11.21
CA LEU A 43 3.52 -7.83 -11.82
C LEU A 43 2.81 -8.07 -13.16
N LEU A 44 1.53 -7.74 -13.24
CA LEU A 44 0.77 -7.85 -14.48
C LEU A 44 1.32 -6.90 -15.55
N TYR A 45 1.71 -5.68 -15.16
CA TYR A 45 2.39 -4.75 -16.06
C TYR A 45 3.70 -5.35 -16.62
N ILE A 46 4.55 -5.94 -15.76
CA ILE A 46 5.79 -6.58 -16.20
C ILE A 46 5.52 -7.76 -17.15
N LEU A 47 4.44 -8.50 -16.93
CA LEU A 47 4.03 -9.61 -17.82
C LEU A 47 3.47 -9.09 -19.15
N GLY A 48 2.72 -7.99 -19.12
CA GLY A 48 2.11 -7.37 -20.31
C GLY A 48 3.12 -6.66 -21.20
N ASP A 49 4.19 -6.08 -20.64
CA ASP A 49 5.29 -5.45 -21.39
C ASP A 49 6.26 -6.50 -21.99
N ASP A 50 5.70 -7.54 -22.61
CA ASP A 50 6.47 -8.62 -23.25
C ASP A 50 6.61 -8.40 -24.76
N ASN A 51 7.21 -7.29 -25.16
CA ASN A 51 7.50 -6.95 -26.57
C ASN A 51 8.30 -8.03 -27.33
N ARG A 52 8.78 -9.07 -26.64
CA ARG A 52 9.55 -10.16 -27.20
C ARG A 52 8.87 -11.53 -27.16
N ASN A 53 7.59 -11.56 -26.80
CA ASN A 53 6.77 -12.78 -26.70
C ASN A 53 7.43 -13.91 -25.86
N LEU A 54 8.09 -13.55 -24.74
CA LEU A 54 8.75 -14.49 -23.86
C LEU A 54 7.77 -15.39 -23.12
N PHE A 55 6.66 -14.81 -22.64
CA PHE A 55 5.69 -15.48 -21.80
C PHE A 55 4.37 -15.74 -22.53
N VAL A 56 3.91 -14.80 -23.36
CA VAL A 56 2.64 -14.88 -24.07
C VAL A 56 2.83 -14.40 -25.51
N LYS A 57 2.45 -15.23 -26.47
CA LYS A 57 2.43 -14.81 -27.88
C LYS A 57 1.25 -13.86 -28.10
N ASN A 58 1.49 -12.70 -28.73
CA ASN A 58 0.50 -11.66 -29.00
C ASN A 58 -0.11 -11.08 -27.73
N THR A 59 0.69 -10.34 -26.98
CA THR A 59 0.26 -9.67 -25.73
C THR A 59 -0.64 -8.46 -25.99
N ASP A 60 -0.82 -8.03 -27.23
CA ASP A 60 -1.67 -6.88 -27.61
C ASP A 60 -3.14 -7.01 -27.19
N TRP A 61 -3.58 -8.19 -26.76
CA TRP A 61 -4.91 -8.38 -26.20
C TRP A 61 -4.98 -8.23 -24.68
N PHE A 62 -3.84 -8.18 -24.01
CA PHE A 62 -3.76 -7.95 -22.57
C PHE A 62 -3.80 -6.45 -22.30
N LEU A 63 -5.00 -5.95 -22.12
CA LEU A 63 -5.27 -4.59 -21.67
C LEU A 63 -4.87 -4.46 -20.20
N PHE A 64 -3.59 -4.50 -19.92
CA PHE A 64 -3.09 -4.20 -18.59
C PHE A 64 -2.97 -2.68 -18.46
N ASP A 65 -3.96 -2.12 -17.78
CA ASP A 65 -3.88 -0.74 -17.35
C ASP A 65 -2.64 -0.55 -16.45
N ASN A 66 -1.61 0.01 -17.06
CA ASN A 66 -0.34 0.31 -16.40
C ASN A 66 -0.49 1.37 -15.31
N THR A 67 -1.63 2.03 -15.22
CA THR A 67 -1.92 3.08 -14.23
C THR A 67 -2.64 2.52 -12.99
N LEU A 68 -3.14 1.30 -13.05
CA LEU A 68 -3.90 0.68 -11.96
C LEU A 68 -3.10 0.60 -10.64
N PHE A 69 -1.78 0.37 -10.73
CA PHE A 69 -0.92 0.36 -9.54
C PHE A 69 -0.86 1.72 -8.84
N VAL A 70 -0.99 2.83 -9.57
CA VAL A 70 -0.99 4.19 -9.02
C VAL A 70 -2.21 4.40 -8.12
N THR A 71 -3.38 3.99 -8.60
CA THR A 71 -4.64 4.09 -7.84
C THR A 71 -4.59 3.23 -6.58
N PHE A 72 -4.10 1.97 -6.68
CA PHE A 72 -3.90 1.12 -5.51
C PHE A 72 -2.90 1.72 -4.53
N LEU A 73 -1.80 2.29 -5.01
CA LEU A 73 -0.78 2.93 -4.17
C LEU A 73 -1.34 4.16 -3.45
N PHE A 74 -2.12 4.99 -4.15
CA PHE A 74 -2.80 6.14 -3.57
C PHE A 74 -3.77 5.74 -2.46
N LEU A 75 -4.63 4.76 -2.72
CA LEU A 75 -5.58 4.26 -1.74
C LEU A 75 -4.87 3.57 -0.57
N PHE A 76 -3.84 2.77 -0.84
CA PHE A 76 -3.01 2.17 0.19
C PHE A 76 -2.47 3.24 1.14
N PHE A 77 -1.89 4.31 0.59
CA PHE A 77 -1.36 5.39 1.39
C PHE A 77 -2.43 6.11 2.22
N LYS A 78 -3.59 6.39 1.63
CA LYS A 78 -4.75 7.00 2.31
C LYS A 78 -5.19 6.18 3.52
N TYR A 79 -5.33 4.86 3.34
CA TYR A 79 -5.75 3.95 4.41
C TYR A 79 -4.64 3.66 5.43
N TYR A 80 -3.40 3.61 4.97
CA TYR A 80 -2.25 3.50 5.86
C TYR A 80 -2.14 4.69 6.81
N LYS A 81 -2.45 5.90 6.33
CA LYS A 81 -2.45 7.14 7.15
C LYS A 81 -3.64 7.20 8.11
N SER A 82 -4.83 6.91 7.63
CA SER A 82 -6.07 7.02 8.41
C SER A 82 -6.29 5.85 9.37
N GLN A 83 -5.55 4.76 9.22
CA GLN A 83 -5.68 3.49 9.95
C GLN A 83 -7.11 2.92 9.97
N LYS A 84 -7.98 3.35 9.07
CA LYS A 84 -9.35 2.84 8.95
C LYS A 84 -9.35 1.37 8.55
N GLU A 85 -10.16 0.57 9.23
CA GLU A 85 -10.23 -0.87 8.98
C GLU A 85 -11.14 -1.23 7.80
N LYS A 86 -12.18 -0.42 7.56
CA LYS A 86 -13.16 -0.68 6.49
C LYS A 86 -12.94 0.23 5.30
N PHE A 87 -13.05 -0.36 4.11
CA PHE A 87 -13.01 0.38 2.85
C PHE A 87 -14.30 1.20 2.70
N ILE A 88 -14.16 2.47 2.35
CA ILE A 88 -15.30 3.38 2.18
C ILE A 88 -15.83 3.22 0.74
N GLN A 89 -17.15 3.08 0.57
CA GLN A 89 -17.75 2.87 -0.75
C GLN A 89 -17.42 3.98 -1.75
N PHE A 90 -17.35 5.24 -1.30
CA PHE A 90 -16.96 6.36 -2.17
C PHE A 90 -15.52 6.25 -2.71
N ASP A 91 -14.67 5.48 -2.09
CA ASP A 91 -13.28 5.33 -2.55
C ASP A 91 -13.15 4.46 -3.79
N TYR A 92 -14.20 3.72 -4.17
CA TYR A 92 -14.26 3.07 -5.48
C TYR A 92 -14.25 4.08 -6.65
N LEU A 93 -14.69 5.33 -6.43
CA LEU A 93 -14.65 6.38 -7.45
C LEU A 93 -13.22 6.70 -7.91
N PHE A 94 -12.21 6.46 -7.07
CA PHE A 94 -10.81 6.66 -7.48
C PHE A 94 -10.34 5.69 -8.57
N PHE A 95 -11.08 4.62 -8.84
CA PHE A 95 -10.81 3.71 -9.95
C PHE A 95 -11.48 4.14 -11.26
N LEU A 96 -12.32 5.18 -11.27
CA LEU A 96 -12.95 5.66 -12.50
C LEU A 96 -11.94 6.07 -13.60
N PRO A 97 -10.86 6.80 -13.30
CA PRO A 97 -9.85 7.11 -14.30
C PRO A 97 -9.26 5.88 -14.98
N ASN A 98 -9.02 4.79 -14.21
CA ASN A 98 -8.53 3.53 -14.77
C ASN A 98 -9.55 2.86 -15.71
N ILE A 99 -10.84 2.94 -15.38
CA ILE A 99 -11.90 2.41 -16.25
C ILE A 99 -11.96 3.21 -17.55
N PHE A 100 -11.85 4.54 -17.47
CA PHE A 100 -11.81 5.40 -18.67
C PHE A 100 -10.57 5.14 -19.50
N TYR A 101 -9.40 4.98 -18.88
CA TYR A 101 -8.17 4.63 -19.57
C TYR A 101 -8.30 3.32 -20.33
N LEU A 102 -8.80 2.27 -19.68
CA LEU A 102 -9.05 0.98 -20.32
C LEU A 102 -10.04 1.10 -21.51
N LEU A 103 -11.08 1.93 -21.38
CA LEU A 103 -12.03 2.15 -22.47
C LEU A 103 -11.36 2.89 -23.66
N LEU A 104 -10.45 3.84 -23.40
CA LEU A 104 -9.70 4.53 -24.45
C LEU A 104 -8.77 3.55 -25.18
N GLU A 105 -8.02 2.71 -24.48
CA GLU A 105 -7.18 1.67 -25.09
C GLU A 105 -8.00 0.73 -26.00
N ILE A 106 -9.20 0.30 -25.54
CA ILE A 106 -10.09 -0.53 -26.36
C ILE A 106 -10.57 0.23 -27.63
N LEU A 107 -10.82 1.53 -27.51
CA LEU A 107 -11.22 2.36 -28.62
C LEU A 107 -10.07 2.56 -29.62
N GLU A 108 -8.85 2.76 -29.13
CA GLU A 108 -7.65 2.93 -29.95
C GLU A 108 -7.37 1.69 -30.81
N ILE A 109 -7.53 0.49 -30.27
CA ILE A 109 -7.41 -0.77 -31.03
C ILE A 109 -8.42 -0.84 -32.18
N LYS A 110 -9.60 -0.22 -32.06
CA LYS A 110 -10.69 -0.29 -33.04
C LYS A 110 -10.72 0.87 -34.04
N LEU A 111 -10.12 2.00 -33.69
CA LEU A 111 -10.11 3.20 -34.51
C LEU A 111 -8.79 3.28 -35.31
N PRO A 112 -8.80 3.94 -36.51
CA PRO A 112 -7.56 4.18 -37.24
C PRO A 112 -6.60 5.01 -36.38
N GLN A 113 -5.32 4.62 -36.45
CA GLN A 113 -4.23 5.27 -35.73
C GLN A 113 -4.23 6.79 -35.94
N GLU A 114 -3.89 7.54 -34.88
CA GLU A 114 -3.76 9.00 -34.84
C GLU A 114 -5.09 9.78 -34.67
N ASN A 115 -5.85 9.46 -33.63
CA ASN A 115 -6.99 10.31 -33.28
C ASN A 115 -6.56 11.28 -32.14
N LEU A 116 -6.31 12.55 -32.52
CA LEU A 116 -5.89 13.60 -31.60
C LEU A 116 -6.79 13.74 -30.35
N ASN A 117 -8.09 13.44 -30.49
CA ASN A 117 -9.00 13.52 -29.36
C ASN A 117 -8.73 12.41 -28.32
N ILE A 118 -8.32 11.23 -28.76
CA ILE A 118 -7.96 10.12 -27.86
C ILE A 118 -6.66 10.47 -27.13
N GLU A 119 -5.64 10.93 -27.85
CA GLU A 119 -4.37 11.36 -27.26
C GLU A 119 -4.55 12.46 -26.20
N ILE A 120 -5.41 13.45 -26.44
CA ILE A 120 -5.72 14.49 -25.45
C ILE A 120 -6.39 13.90 -24.20
N LEU A 121 -7.32 12.95 -24.37
CA LEU A 121 -8.00 12.32 -23.25
C LEU A 121 -7.03 11.46 -22.40
N GLU A 122 -6.11 10.78 -23.04
CA GLU A 122 -5.06 10.00 -22.35
C GLU A 122 -4.17 10.90 -21.49
N VAL A 123 -3.70 12.02 -22.04
CA VAL A 123 -2.90 12.99 -21.26
C VAL A 123 -3.70 13.56 -20.08
N LEU A 124 -4.98 13.84 -20.24
CA LEU A 124 -5.83 14.30 -19.12
C LEU A 124 -5.96 13.23 -18.02
N LEU A 125 -6.03 11.96 -18.39
CA LEU A 125 -6.05 10.86 -17.42
C LEU A 125 -4.68 10.72 -16.74
N GLU A 126 -3.58 10.79 -17.47
CA GLU A 126 -2.23 10.76 -16.89
C GLU A 126 -2.01 11.89 -15.88
N VAL A 127 -2.45 13.11 -16.19
CA VAL A 127 -2.43 14.23 -15.23
C VAL A 127 -3.18 13.89 -13.95
N THR A 128 -4.30 13.17 -14.05
CA THR A 128 -5.04 12.72 -12.86
C THR A 128 -4.19 11.78 -11.98
N PHE A 129 -3.45 10.85 -12.59
CA PHE A 129 -2.54 9.96 -11.85
C PHE A 129 -1.34 10.71 -11.25
N VAL A 130 -0.81 11.70 -11.96
CA VAL A 130 0.24 12.59 -11.41
C VAL A 130 -0.29 13.34 -10.18
N VAL A 131 -1.55 13.79 -10.19
CA VAL A 131 -2.19 14.42 -9.03
C VAL A 131 -2.30 13.43 -7.85
N TYR A 132 -2.68 12.17 -8.09
CA TYR A 132 -2.72 11.15 -7.03
C TYR A 132 -1.35 10.96 -6.38
N LEU A 133 -0.30 10.86 -7.18
CA LEU A 133 1.07 10.72 -6.68
C LEU A 133 1.56 11.99 -5.99
N GLY A 134 1.22 13.16 -6.52
CA GLY A 134 1.51 14.45 -5.89
C GLY A 134 0.90 14.58 -4.49
N PHE A 135 -0.34 14.09 -4.33
CA PHE A 135 -0.98 14.02 -3.02
C PHE A 135 -0.22 13.11 -2.03
N ILE A 136 0.24 11.95 -2.51
CA ILE A 136 1.06 11.05 -1.68
C ILE A 136 2.34 11.76 -1.26
N LEU A 137 3.07 12.37 -2.20
CA LEU A 137 4.33 13.06 -1.91
C LEU A 137 4.13 14.20 -0.91
N HIS A 138 3.13 15.06 -1.13
CA HIS A 138 2.81 16.14 -0.21
C HIS A 138 2.55 15.61 1.21
N SER A 139 1.77 14.54 1.30
CA SER A 139 1.43 13.94 2.60
C SER A 139 2.63 13.26 3.27
N VAL A 140 3.55 12.68 2.51
CA VAL A 140 4.79 12.05 3.03
C VAL A 140 5.75 13.10 3.55
N PHE A 141 5.95 14.21 2.82
CA PHE A 141 6.82 15.30 3.26
C PHE A 141 6.29 16.01 4.51
N THR A 142 4.98 16.03 4.70
CA THR A 142 4.35 16.60 5.90
C THR A 142 4.50 15.68 7.11
N ASP A 143 4.54 14.35 6.93
CA ASP A 143 4.62 13.35 8.00
C ASP A 143 5.95 12.61 7.98
N LYS A 144 6.94 13.12 8.71
CA LYS A 144 8.32 12.59 8.77
C LYS A 144 8.46 11.09 9.12
N ARG A 145 7.39 10.44 9.60
CA ARG A 145 7.44 9.03 10.06
C ARG A 145 7.44 7.99 8.94
N ARG A 146 7.34 8.41 7.66
CA ARG A 146 7.05 7.49 6.53
C ARG A 146 8.03 7.59 5.38
N ILE A 147 9.28 7.82 5.70
CA ILE A 147 10.38 8.04 4.74
C ILE A 147 10.50 6.89 3.72
N TRP A 148 10.21 5.64 4.11
CA TRP A 148 10.35 4.50 3.20
C TRP A 148 9.43 4.56 1.97
N ILE A 149 8.23 5.16 2.10
CA ILE A 149 7.29 5.32 0.99
C ILE A 149 7.85 6.27 -0.08
N THR A 150 8.65 7.25 0.33
CA THR A 150 9.31 8.20 -0.57
C THR A 150 10.20 7.49 -1.60
N TYR A 151 10.92 6.47 -1.18
CA TYR A 151 11.79 5.68 -2.08
C TYR A 151 11.01 4.96 -3.18
N PHE A 152 9.72 4.72 -2.97
CA PHE A 152 8.82 4.16 -3.97
C PHE A 152 8.22 5.22 -4.87
N VAL A 153 7.65 6.25 -4.26
CA VAL A 153 6.80 7.22 -4.95
C VAL A 153 7.63 8.16 -5.82
N ILE A 154 8.80 8.61 -5.35
CA ILE A 154 9.62 9.57 -6.11
C ILE A 154 10.03 9.05 -7.48
N PRO A 155 10.62 7.84 -7.65
CA PRO A 155 10.97 7.33 -8.97
C PRO A 155 9.76 7.20 -9.91
N ILE A 156 8.61 6.74 -9.37
CA ILE A 156 7.38 6.58 -10.15
C ILE A 156 6.85 7.95 -10.61
N VAL A 157 6.82 8.94 -9.72
CA VAL A 157 6.40 10.31 -10.08
C VAL A 157 7.29 10.89 -11.17
N ILE A 158 8.59 10.76 -11.03
CA ILE A 158 9.54 11.26 -12.03
C ILE A 158 9.24 10.63 -13.39
N LEU A 159 9.08 9.31 -13.45
CA LEU A 159 8.80 8.60 -14.70
C LEU A 159 7.46 9.01 -15.31
N LEU A 160 6.39 9.08 -14.53
CA LEU A 160 5.07 9.50 -15.02
C LEU A 160 5.05 10.96 -15.48
N VAL A 161 5.74 11.85 -14.79
CA VAL A 161 5.86 13.24 -15.21
C VAL A 161 6.60 13.35 -16.55
N PHE A 162 7.69 12.57 -16.73
CA PHE A 162 8.39 12.54 -18.01
C PHE A 162 7.54 11.96 -19.14
N SER A 163 6.75 10.89 -18.88
CA SER A 163 5.79 10.35 -19.83
C SER A 163 4.76 11.41 -20.24
N CYS A 164 4.09 12.01 -19.28
CA CYS A 164 3.08 13.06 -19.51
C CYS A 164 3.63 14.27 -20.30
N ILE A 165 4.87 14.71 -20.01
CA ILE A 165 5.52 15.77 -20.78
C ILE A 165 5.78 15.31 -22.21
N ASN A 166 6.27 14.09 -22.41
CA ASN A 166 6.56 13.54 -23.73
C ASN A 166 5.31 13.50 -24.61
N ASP A 167 4.20 12.99 -24.06
CA ASP A 167 2.94 12.85 -24.79
C ASP A 167 2.30 14.21 -25.06
N THR A 168 2.45 15.16 -24.16
CA THR A 168 2.06 16.57 -24.41
C THR A 168 2.88 17.17 -25.54
N LEU A 169 4.19 16.95 -25.59
CA LEU A 169 5.05 17.44 -26.67
C LEU A 169 4.65 16.84 -28.03
N LYS A 170 4.34 15.55 -28.07
CA LYS A 170 3.84 14.85 -29.27
C LYS A 170 2.57 15.50 -29.79
N ILE A 171 1.57 15.78 -28.93
CA ILE A 171 0.31 16.42 -29.27
C ILE A 171 0.53 17.84 -29.89
N ILE A 172 1.48 18.60 -29.35
CA ILE A 172 1.78 19.97 -29.82
C ILE A 172 2.63 19.94 -31.08
N GLY A 173 3.11 18.77 -31.53
CA GLY A 173 3.98 18.62 -32.70
C GLY A 173 5.44 19.03 -32.42
N LEU A 174 5.86 19.07 -31.19
CA LEU A 174 7.25 19.30 -30.78
C LEU A 174 8.04 17.98 -30.74
N PRO A 175 9.38 18.03 -30.84
CA PRO A 175 10.20 16.83 -30.78
C PRO A 175 10.06 16.13 -29.42
N GLU A 176 9.84 14.84 -29.46
CA GLU A 176 9.75 14.00 -28.28
C GLU A 176 11.05 14.00 -27.45
N LEU A 177 10.92 13.72 -26.17
CA LEU A 177 12.06 13.57 -25.28
C LEU A 177 12.86 12.31 -25.65
N ARG A 178 14.07 12.47 -26.18
CA ARG A 178 14.94 11.34 -26.58
C ARG A 178 15.12 10.25 -25.53
N PHE A 179 15.00 10.59 -24.26
CA PHE A 179 15.11 9.65 -23.16
C PHE A 179 13.88 8.74 -23.06
N VAL A 180 12.67 9.28 -23.26
CA VAL A 180 11.41 8.55 -23.14
C VAL A 180 11.14 7.73 -24.41
N SER A 181 11.39 8.32 -25.60
CA SER A 181 11.22 7.65 -26.89
C SER A 181 12.28 6.55 -27.16
N ASN A 182 13.31 6.47 -26.31
CA ASN A 182 14.34 5.45 -26.44
C ASN A 182 13.84 4.11 -25.91
N GLN A 183 14.08 3.02 -26.67
CA GLN A 183 13.81 1.63 -26.25
C GLN A 183 14.40 1.24 -24.87
N ASN A 184 15.33 2.02 -24.35
CA ASN A 184 15.90 1.81 -23.04
C ASN A 184 15.03 2.33 -21.89
N PHE A 185 14.00 3.15 -22.14
CA PHE A 185 13.13 3.69 -21.08
C PHE A 185 12.45 2.56 -20.28
N ASN A 186 11.82 1.62 -20.97
CA ASN A 186 11.21 0.43 -20.35
C ASN A 186 12.23 -0.40 -19.56
N SER A 187 13.51 -0.40 -19.99
CA SER A 187 14.58 -1.08 -19.26
C SER A 187 14.85 -0.44 -17.91
N TYR A 188 14.88 0.89 -17.85
CA TYR A 188 15.06 1.61 -16.59
C TYR A 188 13.86 1.44 -15.66
N LEU A 189 12.65 1.46 -16.22
CA LEU A 189 11.42 1.23 -15.47
C LEU A 189 11.41 -0.17 -14.84
N LEU A 190 11.74 -1.20 -15.59
CA LEU A 190 11.87 -2.58 -15.09
C LEU A 190 12.95 -2.72 -14.00
N LEU A 191 14.08 -2.01 -14.15
CA LEU A 191 15.14 -1.97 -13.13
C LEU A 191 14.61 -1.36 -11.82
N ILE A 192 13.90 -0.24 -11.90
CA ILE A 192 13.30 0.42 -10.75
C ILE A 192 12.32 -0.52 -10.06
N VAL A 193 11.44 -1.18 -10.82
CA VAL A 193 10.46 -2.13 -10.28
C VAL A 193 11.13 -3.32 -9.61
N ALA A 194 12.18 -3.90 -10.22
CA ALA A 194 12.94 -5.00 -9.61
C ALA A 194 13.58 -4.56 -8.29
N PHE A 195 14.15 -3.35 -8.25
CA PHE A 195 14.72 -2.78 -7.03
C PHE A 195 13.64 -2.56 -5.95
N LEU A 196 12.45 -2.10 -6.32
CA LEU A 196 11.32 -1.92 -5.41
C LEU A 196 10.89 -3.25 -4.78
N PHE A 197 10.74 -4.32 -5.57
CA PHE A 197 10.43 -5.64 -5.04
C PHE A 197 11.51 -6.15 -4.10
N TYR A 198 12.77 -5.98 -4.46
CA TYR A 198 13.89 -6.34 -3.58
C TYR A 198 13.83 -5.58 -2.25
N PHE A 199 13.57 -4.27 -2.30
CA PHE A 199 13.47 -3.44 -1.11
C PHE A 199 12.29 -3.86 -0.21
N ILE A 200 11.12 -4.18 -0.79
CA ILE A 200 9.97 -4.71 -0.03
C ILE A 200 10.31 -6.04 0.62
N ALA A 201 10.92 -6.96 -0.13
CA ALA A 201 11.35 -8.26 0.40
C ALA A 201 12.32 -8.08 1.58
N PHE A 202 13.32 -7.21 1.43
CA PHE A 202 14.28 -6.91 2.49
C PHE A 202 13.58 -6.33 3.74
N LYS A 203 12.66 -5.40 3.56
CA LYS A 203 11.90 -4.81 4.67
C LYS A 203 10.98 -5.81 5.36
N LEU A 204 10.33 -6.70 4.61
CA LEU A 204 9.51 -7.78 5.19
C LEU A 204 10.34 -8.73 6.04
N LEU A 205 11.56 -9.04 5.61
CA LEU A 205 12.48 -9.92 6.34
C LEU A 205 13.10 -9.26 7.57
N SER A 206 13.45 -7.98 7.48
CA SER A 206 14.15 -7.27 8.56
C SER A 206 13.22 -6.74 9.65
N ASN A 207 12.11 -6.11 9.29
CA ASN A 207 11.15 -5.50 10.23
C ASN A 207 9.78 -5.35 9.57
N GLY A 208 9.05 -6.45 9.39
CA GLY A 208 7.70 -6.41 8.78
C GLY A 208 6.68 -5.48 9.46
N LYS A 209 6.98 -4.99 10.66
CA LYS A 209 6.12 -4.04 11.40
C LYS A 209 6.00 -2.67 10.74
N ASP A 210 6.99 -2.27 9.92
CA ASP A 210 7.07 -0.92 9.36
C ASP A 210 6.36 -0.79 8.01
N ILE A 211 6.07 -1.90 7.33
CA ILE A 211 5.46 -1.87 5.99
C ILE A 211 3.94 -1.79 6.06
N LEU A 212 3.34 -2.62 6.89
CA LEU A 212 1.89 -2.69 7.05
C LEU A 212 1.49 -2.51 8.51
N PRO A 213 0.42 -1.77 8.79
CA PRO A 213 -0.13 -1.72 10.14
C PRO A 213 -0.61 -3.12 10.51
N LYS A 214 -0.06 -3.65 11.59
CA LYS A 214 -0.50 -4.93 12.12
C LYS A 214 -1.90 -4.80 12.69
N ASN A 215 -2.66 -5.89 12.61
CA ASN A 215 -3.83 -6.03 13.45
C ASN A 215 -3.34 -5.95 14.88
N GLU A 216 -3.85 -5.02 15.66
CA GLU A 216 -3.78 -5.15 17.10
C GLU A 216 -4.57 -6.41 17.42
N ILE A 217 -3.85 -7.53 17.47
CA ILE A 217 -4.40 -8.72 18.11
C ILE A 217 -4.54 -8.25 19.55
N SER A 218 -5.77 -7.91 19.95
CA SER A 218 -6.05 -7.70 21.35
C SER A 218 -5.38 -8.87 22.05
N LYS A 219 -4.38 -8.56 22.86
CA LYS A 219 -3.58 -9.56 23.59
C LYS A 219 -4.51 -10.46 24.42
N TYR A 220 -5.76 -10.02 24.50
CA TYR A 220 -6.83 -10.57 25.31
C TYR A 220 -8.04 -11.08 24.50
N LYS A 221 -7.89 -11.28 23.17
CA LYS A 221 -8.97 -11.74 22.27
C LYS A 221 -9.61 -13.09 22.69
N ASN A 222 -8.90 -13.87 23.48
CA ASN A 222 -9.37 -15.12 24.06
C ASN A 222 -9.66 -14.98 25.58
N SER A 223 -9.85 -13.76 26.06
CA SER A 223 -10.23 -13.54 27.45
C SER A 223 -11.67 -13.99 27.68
N ASN A 224 -11.88 -14.64 28.81
CA ASN A 224 -13.21 -15.06 29.28
C ASN A 224 -13.89 -13.96 30.12
N LEU A 225 -13.37 -12.72 30.09
CA LEU A 225 -13.97 -11.60 30.80
C LEU A 225 -15.29 -11.18 30.14
N ASN A 226 -16.37 -11.31 30.87
CA ASN A 226 -17.65 -10.71 30.45
C ASN A 226 -17.75 -9.24 30.91
N SER A 227 -18.64 -8.47 30.32
CA SER A 227 -18.82 -7.05 30.62
C SER A 227 -19.06 -6.75 32.11
N LYS A 228 -19.71 -7.66 32.81
CA LYS A 228 -20.03 -7.53 34.24
C LYS A 228 -18.77 -7.68 35.12
N LEU A 229 -17.88 -8.62 34.79
CA LEU A 229 -16.59 -8.80 35.47
C LEU A 229 -15.63 -7.66 35.16
N ILE A 230 -15.66 -7.11 33.95
CA ILE A 230 -14.85 -5.95 33.58
C ILE A 230 -15.23 -4.74 34.43
N GLU A 231 -16.52 -4.45 34.60
CA GLU A 231 -16.98 -3.35 35.45
C GLU A 231 -16.64 -3.58 36.94
N GLN A 232 -16.79 -4.79 37.42
CA GLN A 232 -16.40 -5.12 38.76
C GLN A 232 -14.89 -4.91 38.97
N TYR A 233 -14.04 -5.45 38.13
CA TYR A 233 -12.58 -5.29 38.25
C TYR A 233 -12.12 -3.85 38.09
N LYS A 234 -12.79 -3.04 37.26
CA LYS A 234 -12.57 -1.59 37.23
C LYS A 234 -12.84 -0.93 38.56
N SER A 235 -14.00 -1.22 39.15
CA SER A 235 -14.39 -0.66 40.44
C SER A 235 -13.40 -1.08 41.54
N ASP A 236 -13.00 -2.35 41.58
CA ASP A 236 -12.04 -2.85 42.55
C ASP A 236 -10.66 -2.21 42.41
N LEU A 237 -10.20 -1.99 41.17
CA LEU A 237 -8.93 -1.33 40.90
C LEU A 237 -8.97 0.15 41.29
N ILE A 238 -10.06 0.87 40.98
CA ILE A 238 -10.25 2.27 41.37
C ILE A 238 -10.27 2.36 42.89
N HIS A 239 -11.04 1.53 43.56
CA HIS A 239 -11.12 1.51 44.99
C HIS A 239 -9.75 1.24 45.67
N ALA A 240 -8.98 0.27 45.14
CA ALA A 240 -7.65 -0.02 45.65
C ALA A 240 -6.66 1.16 45.44
N MET A 241 -6.82 1.92 44.39
CA MET A 241 -5.98 3.08 44.14
C MET A 241 -6.42 4.30 44.99
N GLU A 242 -7.72 4.61 45.04
CA GLU A 242 -8.23 5.78 45.73
C GLU A 242 -8.32 5.66 47.25
N MET A 243 -8.85 4.51 47.70
CA MET A 243 -9.09 4.30 49.16
C MET A 243 -7.89 3.64 49.87
N ASP A 244 -7.30 2.60 49.25
CA ASP A 244 -6.14 1.90 49.83
C ASP A 244 -4.80 2.58 49.48
N GLN A 245 -4.83 3.61 48.61
CA GLN A 245 -3.69 4.44 48.20
C GLN A 245 -2.47 3.61 47.75
N LEU A 246 -2.71 2.49 47.03
CA LEU A 246 -1.64 1.59 46.60
C LEU A 246 -0.57 2.27 45.75
N TYR A 247 -0.90 3.34 45.07
CA TYR A 247 0.04 4.12 44.29
C TYR A 247 1.14 4.80 45.10
N LEU A 248 0.97 4.92 46.42
CA LEU A 248 2.02 5.47 47.30
C LEU A 248 3.19 4.53 47.49
N ASN A 249 3.01 3.24 47.19
CA ASN A 249 4.09 2.27 47.20
C ASN A 249 4.95 2.40 45.96
N GLY A 250 6.10 3.07 46.02
CA GLY A 250 7.02 3.27 44.91
C GLY A 250 7.60 1.97 44.28
N LYS A 251 7.36 0.82 44.86
CA LYS A 251 7.73 -0.52 44.35
C LYS A 251 6.51 -1.36 43.94
N LEU A 252 5.34 -0.75 43.84
CA LEU A 252 4.10 -1.46 43.49
C LEU A 252 4.26 -2.16 42.14
N SER A 253 4.10 -3.48 42.16
CA SER A 253 4.09 -4.32 40.96
C SER A 253 2.69 -4.79 40.61
N LEU A 254 2.49 -5.19 39.36
CA LEU A 254 1.23 -5.79 38.93
C LEU A 254 0.90 -7.07 39.71
N GLN A 255 1.92 -7.75 40.26
CA GLN A 255 1.76 -8.92 41.10
C GLN A 255 1.16 -8.56 42.47
N ASP A 256 1.64 -7.50 43.08
CA ASP A 256 1.14 -7.03 44.37
C ASP A 256 -0.34 -6.63 44.31
N VAL A 257 -0.74 -6.00 43.19
CA VAL A 257 -2.15 -5.65 42.92
C VAL A 257 -2.99 -6.93 42.73
N SER A 258 -2.45 -7.91 41.99
CA SER A 258 -3.10 -9.21 41.77
C SER A 258 -3.34 -9.96 43.07
N ASP A 259 -2.34 -10.03 43.93
CA ASP A 259 -2.40 -10.73 45.21
C ASP A 259 -3.36 -10.03 46.17
N LYS A 260 -3.37 -8.69 46.18
CA LYS A 260 -4.25 -7.93 47.06
C LYS A 260 -5.73 -7.99 46.66
N LEU A 261 -6.03 -7.91 45.34
CA LEU A 261 -7.40 -7.93 44.81
C LEU A 261 -7.91 -9.37 44.56
N ASN A 262 -7.05 -10.35 44.63
CA ASN A 262 -7.32 -11.73 44.27
C ASN A 262 -7.87 -11.88 42.82
N ILE A 263 -7.36 -11.01 41.93
CA ILE A 263 -7.69 -10.98 40.50
C ILE A 263 -6.47 -11.46 39.73
N PRO A 264 -6.62 -12.44 38.79
CA PRO A 264 -5.49 -12.88 37.97
C PRO A 264 -4.81 -11.71 37.24
N LYS A 265 -3.48 -11.68 37.31
CA LYS A 265 -2.62 -10.65 36.73
C LYS A 265 -2.96 -10.34 35.26
N GLN A 266 -3.36 -11.37 34.51
CA GLN A 266 -3.76 -11.21 33.09
C GLN A 266 -5.01 -10.35 32.97
N TYR A 267 -6.00 -10.51 33.83
CA TYR A 267 -7.24 -9.73 33.80
C TYR A 267 -7.03 -8.30 34.28
N ILE A 268 -6.16 -8.07 35.25
CA ILE A 268 -5.78 -6.71 35.68
C ILE A 268 -5.11 -5.99 34.49
N SER A 269 -4.14 -6.64 33.84
CA SER A 269 -3.46 -6.08 32.69
C SER A 269 -4.41 -5.79 31.52
N GLU A 270 -5.41 -6.63 31.30
CA GLU A 270 -6.44 -6.45 30.29
C GLU A 270 -7.33 -5.24 30.61
N VAL A 271 -7.85 -5.18 31.84
CA VAL A 271 -8.74 -4.08 32.28
C VAL A 271 -8.01 -2.75 32.21
N LEU A 272 -6.77 -2.67 32.67
CA LEU A 272 -5.97 -1.45 32.61
C LEU A 272 -5.70 -0.99 31.19
N ASN A 273 -5.31 -1.90 30.28
CA ASN A 273 -4.87 -1.53 28.93
C ASN A 273 -6.01 -1.36 27.91
N GLU A 274 -7.14 -2.04 28.08
CA GLU A 274 -8.24 -1.99 27.09
C GLU A 274 -9.48 -1.25 27.59
N HIS A 275 -9.67 -1.14 28.91
CA HIS A 275 -10.93 -0.67 29.47
C HIS A 275 -10.79 0.57 30.38
N MET A 276 -9.58 0.99 30.77
CA MET A 276 -9.33 2.13 31.64
C MET A 276 -8.49 3.24 30.99
N ASN A 277 -8.25 3.16 29.65
CA ASN A 277 -7.59 4.25 28.90
C ASN A 277 -8.50 5.43 28.72
#